data_15db8e736305e6aa698f76b491ede506
#
_entry.id   15db8e736305e6aa698f76b491ede506
#
_cell.length_a   1.000
_cell.length_b   1.000
_cell.length_c   1.000
_cell.angle_alpha   90.00
_cell.angle_beta   90.00
_cell.angle_gamma   90.00
#
_symmetry.space_group_name_H-M   'P 1'
#
loop_
_entity.id
_entity.type
_entity.pdbx_description
1 polymer ?
#
loop_
_entity_poly.entity_id
_entity_poly.type
_entity_poly.pdbx_seq_one_letter_code
_entity_poly.pdbx_strand_id
1 'polypeptide(L)'
;MAANPIRYKLFYFALAFYIAASIFGGIALGYLELHPTSPPIRDYEERNARAYAAAHSIEFQDAELTTPDGAVLKAWYEHPQNANGDAVLLLHGVVDNRLGVYPFSKWLVERGYTVLMPDARHHGASGGLTTYGIREVDDIRGWIDWLEKKDPTRCIYALGESMGGMELLEALPREPRFCAIVAESPSASFREEAYGRFGRSVHIGPWLGRTFFRPTLDAGIFFVRLRYGINLDDVNPAQAVVGTKVPILLIQAPQIATSSPTTQTWFNR
;
A
#
# COMPACT_ATOMS: atom_id res chain seq x y z
N MET A 1 40.79 -39.87 -2.00
CA MET A 1 39.39 -40.31 -1.90
C MET A 1 38.66 -39.85 -3.15
N ALA A 2 38.25 -40.73 -4.06
CA ALA A 2 37.53 -40.37 -5.28
C ALA A 2 36.13 -39.93 -4.90
N ALA A 3 35.75 -38.70 -5.30
CA ALA A 3 34.45 -38.14 -5.01
C ALA A 3 33.35 -38.96 -5.72
N ASN A 4 32.31 -39.34 -4.98
CA ASN A 4 31.23 -40.19 -5.48
C ASN A 4 30.41 -39.44 -6.56
N PRO A 5 30.43 -39.90 -7.85
CA PRO A 5 29.80 -39.22 -8.97
C PRO A 5 28.25 -39.09 -8.83
N ILE A 6 27.61 -39.96 -8.03
CA ILE A 6 26.18 -39.90 -7.74
C ILE A 6 25.84 -38.66 -6.90
N ARG A 7 26.70 -38.32 -5.91
CA ARG A 7 26.49 -37.13 -5.07
C ARG A 7 26.53 -35.82 -5.85
N TYR A 8 27.43 -35.73 -6.85
CA TYR A 8 27.47 -34.53 -7.70
C TYR A 8 26.24 -34.44 -8.61
N LYS A 9 25.79 -35.55 -9.18
CA LYS A 9 24.57 -35.55 -9.99
C LYS A 9 23.35 -35.12 -9.18
N LEU A 10 23.20 -35.63 -7.96
CA LEU A 10 22.11 -35.23 -7.06
C LEU A 10 22.22 -33.76 -6.67
N PHE A 11 23.41 -33.27 -6.39
CA PHE A 11 23.64 -31.86 -6.08
C PHE A 11 23.24 -30.93 -7.26
N TYR A 12 23.72 -31.21 -8.45
CA TYR A 12 23.38 -30.42 -9.64
C TYR A 12 21.89 -30.48 -9.97
N PHE A 13 21.26 -31.66 -9.80
CA PHE A 13 19.82 -31.79 -9.96
C PHE A 13 19.04 -30.94 -8.94
N ALA A 14 19.40 -31.00 -7.67
CA ALA A 14 18.77 -30.20 -6.64
C ALA A 14 18.98 -28.68 -6.86
N LEU A 15 20.17 -28.28 -7.30
CA LEU A 15 20.47 -26.90 -7.65
C LEU A 15 19.64 -26.41 -8.85
N ALA A 16 19.57 -27.21 -9.91
CA ALA A 16 18.76 -26.89 -11.09
C ALA A 16 17.27 -26.81 -10.76
N PHE A 17 16.77 -27.72 -9.92
CA PHE A 17 15.40 -27.69 -9.44
C PHE A 17 15.12 -26.41 -8.60
N TYR A 18 16.03 -26.07 -7.68
CA TYR A 18 15.91 -24.84 -6.87
C TYR A 18 15.88 -23.58 -7.73
N ILE A 19 16.76 -23.48 -8.75
CA ILE A 19 16.78 -22.34 -9.68
C ILE A 19 15.47 -22.27 -10.46
N ALA A 20 15.01 -23.40 -11.03
CA ALA A 20 13.75 -23.44 -11.76
C ALA A 20 12.55 -23.07 -10.87
N ALA A 21 12.48 -23.63 -9.66
CA ALA A 21 11.43 -23.31 -8.69
C ALA A 21 11.45 -21.83 -8.28
N SER A 22 12.65 -21.26 -8.10
CA SER A 22 12.80 -19.82 -7.80
C SER A 22 12.32 -18.93 -8.95
N ILE A 23 12.60 -19.28 -10.20
CA ILE A 23 12.14 -18.52 -11.37
C ILE A 23 10.62 -18.60 -11.49
N PHE A 24 10.04 -19.80 -11.49
CA PHE A 24 8.59 -19.98 -11.63
C PHE A 24 7.82 -19.37 -10.44
N GLY A 25 8.31 -19.61 -9.22
CA GLY A 25 7.74 -19.00 -8.02
C GLY A 25 7.84 -17.48 -8.03
N GLY A 26 8.96 -16.94 -8.49
CA GLY A 26 9.16 -15.50 -8.64
C GLY A 26 8.20 -14.87 -9.65
N ILE A 27 8.02 -15.48 -10.82
CA ILE A 27 7.05 -15.01 -11.83
C ILE A 27 5.63 -14.98 -11.23
N ALA A 28 5.23 -16.08 -10.56
CA ALA A 28 3.91 -16.16 -9.93
C ALA A 28 3.73 -15.10 -8.84
N LEU A 29 4.72 -14.93 -7.94
CA LEU A 29 4.69 -13.91 -6.91
C LEU A 29 4.65 -12.50 -7.50
N GLY A 30 5.49 -12.18 -8.48
CA GLY A 30 5.51 -10.88 -9.13
C GLY A 30 4.17 -10.54 -9.80
N TYR A 31 3.51 -11.52 -10.40
CA TYR A 31 2.17 -11.35 -10.94
C TYR A 31 1.15 -11.05 -9.84
N LEU A 32 1.14 -11.87 -8.77
CA LEU A 32 0.20 -11.72 -7.64
C LEU A 32 0.38 -10.40 -6.88
N GLU A 33 1.61 -9.89 -6.77
CA GLU A 33 1.87 -8.59 -6.14
C GLU A 33 1.21 -7.44 -6.89
N LEU A 34 1.16 -7.47 -8.22
CA LEU A 34 0.49 -6.45 -9.02
C LEU A 34 -1.03 -6.65 -9.11
N HIS A 35 -1.53 -7.84 -8.74
CA HIS A 35 -2.93 -8.24 -8.82
C HIS A 35 -3.40 -8.82 -7.47
N PRO A 36 -3.30 -8.04 -6.38
CA PRO A 36 -3.76 -8.52 -5.08
C PRO A 36 -5.26 -8.79 -5.09
N THR A 37 -5.67 -9.83 -4.38
CA THR A 37 -7.11 -10.12 -4.22
C THR A 37 -7.67 -9.19 -3.15
N SER A 38 -8.62 -8.36 -3.52
CA SER A 38 -9.36 -7.49 -2.58
C SER A 38 -10.82 -7.97 -2.48
N PRO A 39 -11.39 -8.03 -1.28
CA PRO A 39 -12.80 -8.38 -1.15
C PRO A 39 -13.68 -7.32 -1.82
N PRO A 40 -14.75 -7.69 -2.54
CA PRO A 40 -15.70 -6.71 -3.05
C PRO A 40 -16.49 -6.08 -1.91
N ILE A 41 -16.81 -4.80 -2.04
CA ILE A 41 -17.77 -4.13 -1.16
C ILE A 41 -19.16 -4.74 -1.43
N ARG A 42 -19.80 -5.26 -0.40
CA ARG A 42 -21.13 -5.88 -0.53
C ARG A 42 -22.21 -4.80 -0.46
N ASP A 43 -23.30 -5.00 -1.18
CA ASP A 43 -24.41 -4.03 -1.26
C ASP A 43 -24.94 -3.59 0.12
N TYR A 44 -24.94 -4.47 1.11
CA TYR A 44 -25.39 -4.09 2.44
C TYR A 44 -24.40 -3.19 3.18
N GLU A 45 -23.09 -3.35 2.94
CA GLU A 45 -22.05 -2.53 3.54
C GLU A 45 -22.13 -1.09 2.99
N GLU A 46 -22.30 -0.96 1.68
CA GLU A 46 -22.53 0.33 1.05
C GLU A 46 -23.83 0.97 1.52
N ARG A 47 -24.95 0.22 1.55
CA ARG A 47 -26.21 0.75 2.08
C ARG A 47 -26.08 1.22 3.53
N ASN A 48 -25.35 0.50 4.38
CA ASN A 48 -25.12 0.91 5.76
C ASN A 48 -24.29 2.20 5.85
N ALA A 49 -23.25 2.34 5.01
CA ALA A 49 -22.46 3.58 4.96
C ALA A 49 -23.31 4.78 4.54
N ARG A 50 -24.11 4.64 3.47
CA ARG A 50 -25.03 5.69 3.01
C ARG A 50 -26.12 6.02 4.02
N ALA A 51 -26.68 5.01 4.72
CA ALA A 51 -27.66 5.20 5.76
C ALA A 51 -27.09 5.94 6.98
N TYR A 52 -25.83 5.62 7.36
CA TYR A 52 -25.14 6.34 8.41
C TYR A 52 -24.93 7.82 8.03
N ALA A 53 -24.45 8.08 6.83
CA ALA A 53 -24.24 9.43 6.33
C ALA A 53 -25.55 10.25 6.33
N ALA A 54 -26.64 9.67 5.83
CA ALA A 54 -27.97 10.29 5.82
C ALA A 54 -28.48 10.62 7.24
N ALA A 55 -28.29 9.72 8.20
CA ALA A 55 -28.70 9.91 9.58
C ALA A 55 -27.90 11.01 10.31
N HIS A 56 -26.70 11.33 9.83
CA HIS A 56 -25.80 12.32 10.45
C HIS A 56 -25.64 13.61 9.64
N SER A 57 -26.49 13.83 8.62
CA SER A 57 -26.44 15.00 7.74
C SER A 57 -25.08 15.16 7.04
N ILE A 58 -24.53 14.04 6.57
CA ILE A 58 -23.28 13.97 5.81
C ILE A 58 -23.65 13.78 4.34
N GLU A 59 -23.14 14.65 3.46
CA GLU A 59 -23.17 14.44 2.02
C GLU A 59 -22.26 13.25 1.68
N PHE A 60 -22.81 12.23 1.04
CA PHE A 60 -22.10 11.03 0.63
C PHE A 60 -22.14 10.89 -0.89
N GLN A 61 -20.99 10.87 -1.54
CA GLN A 61 -20.88 10.75 -2.99
C GLN A 61 -19.87 9.67 -3.40
N ASP A 62 -20.18 9.01 -4.52
CA ASP A 62 -19.14 8.26 -5.24
C ASP A 62 -18.28 9.26 -6.03
N ALA A 63 -16.97 9.07 -5.93
CA ALA A 63 -15.99 9.83 -6.68
C ALA A 63 -15.24 8.92 -7.66
N GLU A 64 -14.87 9.48 -8.80
CA GLU A 64 -14.13 8.78 -9.83
C GLU A 64 -12.96 9.64 -10.31
N LEU A 65 -11.82 9.00 -10.53
CA LEU A 65 -10.63 9.61 -11.10
C LEU A 65 -10.09 8.72 -12.23
N THR A 66 -9.97 9.28 -13.43
CA THR A 66 -9.27 8.62 -14.53
C THR A 66 -7.81 9.08 -14.52
N THR A 67 -6.91 8.14 -14.38
CA THR A 67 -5.47 8.39 -14.34
C THR A 67 -4.87 8.57 -15.72
N PRO A 68 -3.66 9.16 -15.85
CA PRO A 68 -2.99 9.36 -17.14
C PRO A 68 -2.73 8.06 -17.93
N ASP A 69 -2.56 6.93 -17.22
CA ASP A 69 -2.38 5.60 -17.83
C ASP A 69 -3.72 4.88 -18.10
N GLY A 70 -4.85 5.59 -17.94
CA GLY A 70 -6.19 5.11 -18.28
C GLY A 70 -6.85 4.22 -17.22
N ALA A 71 -6.26 4.07 -16.05
CA ALA A 71 -6.93 3.38 -14.94
C ALA A 71 -8.08 4.24 -14.40
N VAL A 72 -9.21 3.61 -14.09
CA VAL A 72 -10.36 4.27 -13.46
C VAL A 72 -10.33 3.91 -11.99
N LEU A 73 -10.15 4.91 -11.14
CA LEU A 73 -10.12 4.77 -9.69
C LEU A 73 -11.44 5.23 -9.10
N LYS A 74 -11.88 4.57 -8.03
CA LYS A 74 -13.14 4.83 -7.33
C LYS A 74 -12.86 5.22 -5.90
N ALA A 75 -13.68 6.12 -5.36
CA ALA A 75 -13.60 6.57 -3.98
C ALA A 75 -14.99 6.84 -3.40
N TRP A 76 -15.07 6.91 -2.08
CA TRP A 76 -16.15 7.57 -1.38
C TRP A 76 -15.70 8.93 -0.87
N TYR A 77 -16.57 9.92 -1.06
CA TYR A 77 -16.41 11.26 -0.54
C TYR A 77 -17.51 11.53 0.48
N GLU A 78 -17.13 12.01 1.65
CA GLU A 78 -18.02 12.38 2.74
C GLU A 78 -17.76 13.84 3.16
N HIS A 79 -18.82 14.67 3.15
CA HIS A 79 -18.75 16.06 3.55
C HIS A 79 -19.82 16.36 4.60
N PRO A 80 -19.44 16.65 5.86
CA PRO A 80 -20.40 16.93 6.91
C PRO A 80 -21.00 18.32 6.75
N GLN A 81 -22.26 18.51 7.15
CA GLN A 81 -22.96 19.81 7.06
C GLN A 81 -22.20 20.93 7.79
N ASN A 82 -21.57 20.61 8.92
CA ASN A 82 -20.77 21.55 9.70
C ASN A 82 -19.27 21.34 9.46
N ALA A 83 -18.85 21.35 8.18
CA ALA A 83 -17.46 21.15 7.82
C ALA A 83 -16.55 22.23 8.47
N ASN A 84 -15.41 21.78 9.00
CA ASN A 84 -14.42 22.66 9.63
C ASN A 84 -13.47 23.34 8.64
N GLY A 85 -13.57 22.99 7.34
CA GLY A 85 -12.76 23.52 6.25
C GLY A 85 -11.45 22.72 6.03
N ASP A 86 -11.25 21.62 6.69
CA ASP A 86 -10.10 20.71 6.50
C ASP A 86 -10.58 19.38 5.91
N ALA A 87 -9.70 18.71 5.16
CA ALA A 87 -9.98 17.41 4.57
C ALA A 87 -8.97 16.34 4.99
N VAL A 88 -9.40 15.08 4.94
CA VAL A 88 -8.55 13.92 5.22
C VAL A 88 -8.66 12.90 4.08
N LEU A 89 -7.52 12.53 3.50
CA LEU A 89 -7.40 11.41 2.58
C LEU A 89 -7.09 10.14 3.39
N LEU A 90 -7.91 9.10 3.25
CA LEU A 90 -7.72 7.82 3.94
C LEU A 90 -7.35 6.73 2.93
N LEU A 91 -6.18 6.10 3.12
CA LEU A 91 -5.67 5.03 2.25
C LEU A 91 -5.61 3.71 3.02
N HIS A 92 -6.22 2.67 2.45
CA HIS A 92 -6.31 1.34 3.02
C HIS A 92 -5.06 0.48 2.78
N GLY A 93 -4.93 -0.63 3.49
CA GLY A 93 -3.86 -1.61 3.32
C GLY A 93 -4.03 -2.54 2.12
N VAL A 94 -2.99 -3.32 1.79
CA VAL A 94 -3.06 -4.34 0.73
C VAL A 94 -4.11 -5.40 1.08
N VAL A 95 -4.75 -5.99 0.06
CA VAL A 95 -5.85 -6.97 0.14
C VAL A 95 -7.11 -6.48 0.88
N ASP A 96 -7.27 -5.16 1.01
CA ASP A 96 -8.42 -4.49 1.59
C ASP A 96 -9.10 -3.57 0.54
N ASN A 97 -9.96 -2.68 0.97
CA ASN A 97 -10.59 -1.63 0.18
C ASN A 97 -10.99 -0.46 1.10
N ARG A 98 -11.68 0.56 0.56
CA ARG A 98 -12.10 1.75 1.32
C ARG A 98 -12.91 1.46 2.60
N LEU A 99 -13.53 0.26 2.73
CA LEU A 99 -14.23 -0.13 3.96
C LEU A 99 -13.30 -0.33 5.15
N GLY A 100 -12.05 -0.76 4.93
CA GLY A 100 -11.07 -0.93 6.01
C GLY A 100 -10.81 0.36 6.77
N VAL A 101 -10.76 1.47 6.04
CA VAL A 101 -10.53 2.82 6.62
C VAL A 101 -11.83 3.56 6.97
N TYR A 102 -12.99 3.03 6.61
CA TYR A 102 -14.29 3.64 6.89
C TYR A 102 -14.58 3.89 8.39
N PRO A 103 -14.12 3.07 9.36
CA PRO A 103 -14.26 3.40 10.78
C PRO A 103 -13.60 4.72 11.18
N PHE A 104 -12.45 5.06 10.57
CA PHE A 104 -11.79 6.35 10.77
C PHE A 104 -12.60 7.51 10.18
N SER A 105 -13.23 7.30 9.02
CA SER A 105 -14.08 8.31 8.39
C SER A 105 -15.20 8.75 9.31
N LYS A 106 -15.94 7.82 9.91
CA LYS A 106 -17.01 8.14 10.87
C LYS A 106 -16.53 9.08 11.98
N TRP A 107 -15.40 8.75 12.58
CA TRP A 107 -14.81 9.55 13.64
C TRP A 107 -14.39 10.96 13.18
N LEU A 108 -13.90 11.07 11.92
CA LEU A 108 -13.45 12.33 11.34
C LEU A 108 -14.62 13.22 10.92
N VAL A 109 -15.65 12.68 10.25
CA VAL A 109 -16.81 13.47 9.82
C VAL A 109 -17.62 14.01 11.02
N GLU A 110 -17.69 13.26 12.14
CA GLU A 110 -18.27 13.76 13.39
C GLU A 110 -17.52 14.98 13.97
N ARG A 111 -16.25 15.18 13.57
CA ARG A 111 -15.40 16.32 13.95
C ARG A 111 -15.32 17.39 12.88
N GLY A 112 -16.15 17.28 11.86
CA GLY A 112 -16.27 18.27 10.81
C GLY A 112 -15.25 18.15 9.67
N TYR A 113 -14.45 17.10 9.60
CA TYR A 113 -13.53 16.89 8.48
C TYR A 113 -14.28 16.37 7.25
N THR A 114 -13.96 16.93 6.09
CA THR A 114 -14.28 16.30 4.81
C THR A 114 -13.37 15.08 4.62
N VAL A 115 -13.91 13.94 4.17
CA VAL A 115 -13.14 12.71 4.03
C VAL A 115 -13.23 12.16 2.62
N LEU A 116 -12.09 11.76 2.06
CA LEU A 116 -12.01 11.04 0.80
C LEU A 116 -11.33 9.68 1.03
N MET A 117 -11.98 8.61 0.58
CA MET A 117 -11.54 7.22 0.76
C MET A 117 -11.46 6.52 -0.60
N PRO A 118 -10.35 6.62 -1.33
CA PRO A 118 -10.18 5.88 -2.56
C PRO A 118 -9.91 4.39 -2.30
N ASP A 119 -10.34 3.54 -3.22
CA ASP A 119 -9.72 2.23 -3.41
C ASP A 119 -8.41 2.43 -4.17
N ALA A 120 -7.33 1.85 -3.68
CA ALA A 120 -6.05 1.81 -4.38
C ALA A 120 -6.19 1.05 -5.71
N ARG A 121 -5.19 1.17 -6.58
CA ARG A 121 -5.15 0.42 -7.85
C ARG A 121 -5.34 -1.08 -7.60
N HIS A 122 -6.16 -1.73 -8.42
CA HIS A 122 -6.51 -3.16 -8.35
C HIS A 122 -7.18 -3.59 -7.03
N HIS A 123 -7.73 -2.66 -6.27
CA HIS A 123 -8.49 -2.96 -5.04
C HIS A 123 -9.93 -2.46 -5.16
N GLY A 124 -10.84 -3.11 -4.44
CA GLY A 124 -12.25 -2.75 -4.40
C GLY A 124 -12.86 -2.63 -5.80
N ALA A 125 -13.27 -1.41 -6.18
CA ALA A 125 -13.85 -1.10 -7.48
C ALA A 125 -12.87 -0.36 -8.42
N SER A 126 -11.62 -0.15 -8.01
CA SER A 126 -10.59 0.53 -8.81
C SER A 126 -9.88 -0.41 -9.77
N GLY A 127 -9.57 0.08 -10.96
CA GLY A 127 -8.77 -0.60 -11.97
C GLY A 127 -7.26 -0.39 -11.82
N GLY A 128 -6.52 -0.77 -12.87
CA GLY A 128 -5.06 -0.60 -12.93
C GLY A 128 -4.28 -1.73 -12.26
N LEU A 129 -2.99 -1.51 -12.05
CA LEU A 129 -2.07 -2.44 -11.40
C LEU A 129 -1.56 -1.82 -10.10
N THR A 130 -1.52 -2.57 -9.02
CA THR A 130 -0.91 -2.14 -7.76
C THR A 130 0.60 -2.00 -7.92
N THR A 131 1.17 -0.86 -7.56
CA THR A 131 2.60 -0.59 -7.71
C THR A 131 3.27 -0.07 -6.44
N TYR A 132 2.56 -0.09 -5.31
CA TYR A 132 3.07 0.22 -3.97
C TYR A 132 3.67 1.64 -3.82
N GLY A 133 3.20 2.60 -4.60
CA GLY A 133 3.67 3.99 -4.56
C GLY A 133 4.31 4.48 -5.85
N ILE A 134 4.64 3.61 -6.82
CA ILE A 134 5.26 4.08 -8.09
C ILE A 134 4.26 4.91 -8.91
N ARG A 135 3.05 4.39 -9.12
CA ARG A 135 1.96 5.07 -9.83
C ARG A 135 0.98 5.73 -8.86
N GLU A 136 0.80 5.15 -7.67
CA GLU A 136 -0.11 5.64 -6.65
C GLU A 136 0.26 7.05 -6.16
N VAL A 137 1.52 7.48 -6.28
CA VAL A 137 1.92 8.87 -6.04
C VAL A 137 1.17 9.85 -6.96
N ASP A 138 1.03 9.53 -8.24
CA ASP A 138 0.28 10.37 -9.17
C ASP A 138 -1.23 10.28 -8.93
N ASP A 139 -1.73 9.13 -8.46
CA ASP A 139 -3.12 8.96 -8.07
C ASP A 139 -3.46 9.81 -6.83
N ILE A 140 -2.60 9.79 -5.81
CA ILE A 140 -2.73 10.63 -4.61
C ILE A 140 -2.81 12.10 -5.00
N ARG A 141 -1.93 12.56 -5.89
CA ARG A 141 -1.95 13.95 -6.39
C ARG A 141 -3.25 14.25 -7.13
N GLY A 142 -3.71 13.32 -7.98
CA GLY A 142 -4.98 13.45 -8.67
C GLY A 142 -6.18 13.53 -7.71
N TRP A 143 -6.19 12.75 -6.63
CA TRP A 143 -7.22 12.82 -5.61
C TRP A 143 -7.18 14.12 -4.80
N ILE A 144 -6.00 14.66 -4.52
CA ILE A 144 -5.86 15.98 -3.89
C ILE A 144 -6.37 17.08 -4.81
N ASP A 145 -6.03 17.04 -6.12
CA ASP A 145 -6.55 17.98 -7.11
C ASP A 145 -8.08 17.88 -7.22
N TRP A 146 -8.62 16.65 -7.13
CA TRP A 146 -10.07 16.42 -7.12
C TRP A 146 -10.73 17.04 -5.88
N LEU A 147 -10.14 16.85 -4.69
CA LEU A 147 -10.62 17.44 -3.44
C LEU A 147 -10.65 18.97 -3.50
N GLU A 148 -9.54 19.60 -3.87
CA GLU A 148 -9.43 21.05 -3.96
C GLU A 148 -10.41 21.67 -4.96
N LYS A 149 -10.69 20.95 -6.06
CA LYS A 149 -11.69 21.38 -7.05
C LYS A 149 -13.12 21.22 -6.54
N LYS A 150 -13.38 20.15 -5.77
CA LYS A 150 -14.71 19.84 -5.23
C LYS A 150 -15.10 20.78 -4.11
N ASP A 151 -14.15 21.02 -3.20
CA ASP A 151 -14.38 21.79 -1.97
C ASP A 151 -13.09 22.50 -1.55
N PRO A 152 -13.08 23.85 -1.54
CA PRO A 152 -11.90 24.59 -1.11
C PRO A 152 -11.50 24.21 0.30
N THR A 153 -10.36 23.56 0.43
CA THR A 153 -9.83 23.06 1.72
C THR A 153 -8.71 23.95 2.25
N ARG A 154 -8.73 24.22 3.56
CA ARG A 154 -7.69 24.97 4.24
C ARG A 154 -6.45 24.11 4.49
N CYS A 155 -6.66 22.88 4.95
CA CYS A 155 -5.63 21.87 5.18
C CYS A 155 -6.07 20.51 4.65
N ILE A 156 -5.14 19.80 4.01
CA ILE A 156 -5.31 18.39 3.64
C ILE A 156 -4.40 17.56 4.53
N TYR A 157 -5.00 16.67 5.30
CA TYR A 157 -4.32 15.64 6.07
C TYR A 157 -4.46 14.31 5.35
N ALA A 158 -3.61 13.33 5.70
CA ALA A 158 -3.80 11.97 5.24
C ALA A 158 -3.49 10.93 6.32
N LEU A 159 -4.18 9.80 6.25
CA LEU A 159 -3.89 8.62 7.03
C LEU A 159 -3.81 7.43 6.07
N GLY A 160 -2.71 6.67 6.16
CA GLY A 160 -2.53 5.46 5.38
C GLY A 160 -2.15 4.28 6.26
N GLU A 161 -2.81 3.16 6.02
CA GLU A 161 -2.59 1.90 6.71
C GLU A 161 -1.72 0.98 5.86
N SER A 162 -0.62 0.45 6.42
CA SER A 162 0.27 -0.51 5.77
C SER A 162 0.72 -0.04 4.36
N MET A 163 0.19 -0.63 3.29
CA MET A 163 0.43 -0.21 1.90
C MET A 163 0.09 1.27 1.68
N GLY A 164 -1.10 1.71 2.13
CA GLY A 164 -1.49 3.12 2.02
C GLY A 164 -0.54 4.07 2.78
N GLY A 165 0.04 3.61 3.90
CA GLY A 165 1.10 4.33 4.61
C GLY A 165 2.39 4.44 3.78
N MET A 166 2.79 3.36 3.09
CA MET A 166 3.93 3.39 2.16
C MET A 166 3.70 4.36 1.01
N GLU A 167 2.52 4.32 0.39
CA GLU A 167 2.13 5.19 -0.72
C GLU A 167 2.15 6.67 -0.33
N LEU A 168 1.65 7.00 0.87
CA LEU A 168 1.73 8.37 1.41
C LEU A 168 3.16 8.84 1.59
N LEU A 169 4.02 8.01 2.18
CA LEU A 169 5.43 8.36 2.38
C LEU A 169 6.15 8.55 1.04
N GLU A 170 5.88 7.71 0.04
CA GLU A 170 6.40 7.86 -1.33
C GLU A 170 5.90 9.12 -2.03
N ALA A 171 4.71 9.59 -1.68
CA ALA A 171 4.12 10.79 -2.29
C ALA A 171 4.77 12.10 -1.78
N LEU A 172 5.32 12.13 -0.56
CA LEU A 172 5.78 13.37 0.09
C LEU A 172 6.77 14.22 -0.73
N PRO A 173 7.76 13.65 -1.46
CA PRO A 173 8.67 14.45 -2.27
C PRO A 173 7.97 15.21 -3.41
N ARG A 174 6.81 14.74 -3.85
CA ARG A 174 6.08 15.24 -5.00
C ARG A 174 4.75 15.92 -4.63
N GLU A 175 4.31 15.76 -3.36
CA GLU A 175 3.03 16.28 -2.85
C GLU A 175 3.23 17.08 -1.56
N PRO A 176 3.62 18.36 -1.67
CA PRO A 176 3.90 19.21 -0.50
C PRO A 176 2.64 19.82 0.14
N ARG A 177 1.44 19.59 -0.40
CA ARG A 177 0.19 20.20 0.08
C ARG A 177 -0.36 19.57 1.36
N PHE A 178 0.18 18.44 1.80
CA PHE A 178 -0.22 17.87 3.07
C PHE A 178 0.20 18.75 4.25
N CYS A 179 -0.75 19.05 5.13
CA CYS A 179 -0.49 19.74 6.41
C CYS A 179 0.18 18.79 7.42
N ALA A 180 -0.21 17.55 7.45
CA ALA A 180 0.44 16.45 8.16
C ALA A 180 -0.10 15.09 7.65
N ILE A 181 0.66 14.03 7.89
CA ILE A 181 0.23 12.66 7.57
C ILE A 181 0.40 11.72 8.76
N VAL A 182 -0.42 10.68 8.78
CA VAL A 182 -0.28 9.52 9.68
C VAL A 182 0.00 8.31 8.80
N ALA A 183 1.09 7.59 9.07
CA ALA A 183 1.40 6.33 8.42
C ALA A 183 1.42 5.22 9.48
N GLU A 184 0.46 4.30 9.37
CA GLU A 184 0.33 3.17 10.27
C GLU A 184 1.01 1.95 9.68
N SER A 185 1.97 1.38 10.40
CA SER A 185 2.70 0.16 10.06
C SER A 185 3.27 0.13 8.62
N PRO A 186 3.83 1.24 8.09
CA PRO A 186 4.45 1.22 6.78
C PRO A 186 5.74 0.41 6.80
N SER A 187 6.07 -0.25 5.70
CA SER A 187 7.37 -0.88 5.51
C SER A 187 8.39 0.12 4.94
N ALA A 188 9.68 -0.07 5.29
CA ALA A 188 10.76 0.81 4.85
C ALA A 188 11.07 0.72 3.35
N SER A 189 10.74 -0.43 2.73
CA SER A 189 10.87 -0.67 1.28
C SER A 189 9.97 -1.82 0.86
N PHE A 190 9.75 -1.97 -0.46
CA PHE A 190 9.02 -3.12 -1.00
C PHE A 190 9.67 -4.46 -0.61
N ARG A 191 11.01 -4.54 -0.64
CA ARG A 191 11.72 -5.78 -0.27
C ARG A 191 11.48 -6.18 1.18
N GLU A 192 11.52 -5.22 2.10
CA GLU A 192 11.25 -5.48 3.52
C GLU A 192 9.80 -5.94 3.74
N GLU A 193 8.85 -5.36 3.03
CA GLU A 193 7.46 -5.81 3.04
C GLU A 193 7.33 -7.24 2.52
N ALA A 194 7.94 -7.56 1.37
CA ALA A 194 7.91 -8.89 0.78
C ALA A 194 8.55 -9.95 1.70
N TYR A 195 9.71 -9.65 2.30
CA TYR A 195 10.35 -10.56 3.26
C TYR A 195 9.51 -10.75 4.52
N GLY A 196 8.92 -9.69 5.02
CA GLY A 196 8.04 -9.73 6.19
C GLY A 196 6.79 -10.58 5.94
N ARG A 197 6.09 -10.37 4.81
CA ARG A 197 4.91 -11.15 4.40
C ARG A 197 5.24 -12.62 4.24
N PHE A 198 6.32 -12.92 3.51
CA PHE A 198 6.77 -14.29 3.33
C PHE A 198 7.07 -14.95 4.67
N GLY A 199 7.85 -14.30 5.54
CA GLY A 199 8.19 -14.83 6.87
C GLY A 199 6.96 -15.13 7.72
N ARG A 200 5.94 -14.26 7.69
CA ARG A 200 4.65 -14.47 8.38
C ARG A 200 3.88 -15.67 7.79
N SER A 201 3.82 -15.80 6.47
CA SER A 201 3.07 -16.87 5.80
C SER A 201 3.60 -18.27 6.11
N VAL A 202 4.91 -18.42 6.29
CA VAL A 202 5.54 -19.72 6.59
C VAL A 202 5.90 -19.88 8.07
N HIS A 203 5.48 -18.95 8.94
CA HIS A 203 5.76 -18.95 10.39
C HIS A 203 7.27 -19.03 10.73
N ILE A 204 8.12 -18.52 9.86
CA ILE A 204 9.58 -18.47 9.99
C ILE A 204 9.98 -16.99 9.87
N GLY A 205 10.95 -16.57 10.65
CA GLY A 205 11.37 -15.16 10.66
C GLY A 205 11.87 -14.66 9.30
N PRO A 206 11.96 -13.33 9.10
CA PRO A 206 12.31 -12.68 7.82
C PRO A 206 13.71 -13.06 7.30
N TRP A 207 14.54 -13.69 8.15
CA TRP A 207 15.86 -14.20 7.76
C TRP A 207 15.79 -15.19 6.59
N LEU A 208 14.82 -16.11 6.59
CA LEU A 208 14.66 -17.07 5.50
C LEU A 208 14.28 -16.37 4.18
N GLY A 209 13.46 -15.33 4.25
CA GLY A 209 13.14 -14.47 3.11
C GLY A 209 14.38 -13.82 2.51
N ARG A 210 15.24 -13.24 3.37
CA ARG A 210 16.47 -12.56 2.97
C ARG A 210 17.58 -13.48 2.47
N THR A 211 17.48 -14.78 2.68
CA THR A 211 18.48 -15.77 2.29
C THR A 211 17.95 -16.72 1.21
N PHE A 212 17.23 -17.75 1.62
CA PHE A 212 16.78 -18.83 0.75
C PHE A 212 15.74 -18.37 -0.30
N PHE A 213 14.86 -17.42 0.07
CA PHE A 213 13.83 -16.91 -0.84
C PHE A 213 14.27 -15.70 -1.68
N ARG A 214 15.43 -15.13 -1.38
CA ARG A 214 15.93 -13.97 -2.14
C ARG A 214 15.95 -14.21 -3.66
N PRO A 215 16.43 -15.34 -4.21
CA PRO A 215 16.41 -15.58 -5.65
C PRO A 215 15.00 -15.61 -6.24
N THR A 216 14.01 -16.10 -5.48
CA THR A 216 12.60 -16.09 -5.89
C THR A 216 12.07 -14.68 -5.97
N LEU A 217 12.32 -13.84 -4.95
CA LEU A 217 11.93 -12.44 -4.96
C LEU A 217 12.62 -11.65 -6.08
N ASP A 218 13.94 -11.86 -6.27
CA ASP A 218 14.69 -11.19 -7.33
C ASP A 218 14.16 -11.57 -8.72
N ALA A 219 13.80 -12.83 -8.94
CA ALA A 219 13.16 -13.29 -10.17
C ALA A 219 11.78 -12.63 -10.38
N GLY A 220 10.99 -12.46 -9.31
CA GLY A 220 9.70 -11.78 -9.37
C GLY A 220 9.83 -10.30 -9.72
N ILE A 221 10.73 -9.57 -9.06
CA ILE A 221 11.00 -8.15 -9.35
C ILE A 221 11.51 -7.99 -10.79
N PHE A 222 12.42 -8.86 -11.21
CA PHE A 222 12.92 -8.86 -12.59
C PHE A 222 11.82 -9.13 -13.62
N PHE A 223 10.93 -10.10 -13.36
CA PHE A 223 9.78 -10.38 -14.21
C PHE A 223 8.85 -9.17 -14.32
N VAL A 224 8.50 -8.53 -13.20
CA VAL A 224 7.64 -7.33 -13.16
C VAL A 224 8.27 -6.20 -13.96
N ARG A 225 9.57 -5.97 -13.79
CA ARG A 225 10.30 -4.97 -14.56
C ARG A 225 10.29 -5.26 -16.06
N LEU A 226 10.55 -6.51 -16.46
CA LEU A 226 10.59 -6.90 -17.86
C LEU A 226 9.21 -6.85 -18.52
N ARG A 227 8.17 -7.33 -17.83
CA ARG A 227 6.82 -7.49 -18.40
C ARG A 227 5.97 -6.23 -18.35
N TYR A 228 6.12 -5.42 -17.30
CA TYR A 228 5.26 -4.27 -17.01
C TYR A 228 6.02 -2.93 -16.99
N GLY A 229 7.34 -2.94 -17.10
CA GLY A 229 8.17 -1.74 -16.99
C GLY A 229 8.21 -1.12 -15.59
N ILE A 230 7.78 -1.86 -14.56
CA ILE A 230 7.69 -1.41 -13.17
C ILE A 230 8.86 -2.01 -12.39
N ASN A 231 9.66 -1.17 -11.74
CA ASN A 231 10.74 -1.63 -10.88
C ASN A 231 10.34 -1.49 -9.41
N LEU A 232 9.90 -2.58 -8.79
CA LEU A 232 9.47 -2.58 -7.39
C LEU A 232 10.59 -2.25 -6.39
N ASP A 233 11.86 -2.29 -6.83
CA ASP A 233 12.99 -1.81 -6.01
C ASP A 233 13.05 -0.29 -5.86
N ASP A 234 12.32 0.45 -6.70
CA ASP A 234 12.22 1.91 -6.60
C ASP A 234 11.29 2.34 -5.45
N VAL A 235 10.49 1.42 -4.90
CA VAL A 235 9.63 1.68 -3.73
C VAL A 235 10.47 1.68 -2.47
N ASN A 236 10.73 2.88 -1.95
CA ASN A 236 11.59 3.09 -0.79
C ASN A 236 11.09 4.26 0.09
N PRO A 237 10.00 4.06 0.84
CA PRO A 237 9.45 5.07 1.75
C PRO A 237 10.48 5.68 2.70
N ALA A 238 11.43 4.86 3.19
CA ALA A 238 12.49 5.35 4.07
C ALA A 238 13.41 6.40 3.41
N GLN A 239 13.64 6.27 2.11
CA GLN A 239 14.40 7.26 1.34
C GLN A 239 13.52 8.45 0.95
N ALA A 240 12.26 8.22 0.61
CA ALA A 240 11.34 9.25 0.16
C ALA A 240 11.10 10.33 1.22
N VAL A 241 11.07 9.98 2.51
CA VAL A 241 10.84 10.94 3.59
C VAL A 241 12.05 11.84 3.89
N VAL A 242 13.20 11.55 3.34
CA VAL A 242 14.43 12.34 3.61
C VAL A 242 14.26 13.76 3.07
N GLY A 243 14.35 14.73 3.97
CA GLY A 243 14.24 16.16 3.63
C GLY A 243 12.81 16.69 3.51
N THR A 244 11.77 15.88 3.72
CA THR A 244 10.38 16.38 3.81
C THR A 244 10.23 17.34 4.98
N LYS A 245 9.36 18.34 4.80
CA LYS A 245 8.95 19.27 5.86
C LYS A 245 7.56 18.97 6.38
N VAL A 246 6.85 18.05 5.74
CA VAL A 246 5.52 17.64 6.16
C VAL A 246 5.63 16.87 7.48
N PRO A 247 4.91 17.24 8.54
CA PRO A 247 4.87 16.49 9.77
C PRO A 247 4.34 15.07 9.54
N ILE A 248 5.05 14.07 10.08
CA ILE A 248 4.70 12.67 9.94
C ILE A 248 4.51 12.05 11.33
N LEU A 249 3.34 11.48 11.58
CA LEU A 249 3.12 10.58 12.70
C LEU A 249 3.25 9.13 12.22
N LEU A 250 4.25 8.42 12.73
CA LEU A 250 4.42 7.00 12.48
C LEU A 250 3.82 6.19 13.64
N ILE A 251 2.87 5.33 13.32
CA ILE A 251 2.28 4.38 14.25
C ILE A 251 2.75 3.00 13.87
N GLN A 252 3.48 2.33 14.76
CA GLN A 252 3.94 0.97 14.54
C GLN A 252 3.25 0.05 15.53
N ALA A 253 2.49 -0.93 15.04
CA ALA A 253 1.96 -1.98 15.91
C ALA A 253 3.12 -2.72 16.59
N PRO A 254 3.02 -3.04 17.91
CA PRO A 254 4.04 -3.84 18.58
C PRO A 254 4.15 -5.18 17.84
N GLN A 255 5.31 -5.44 17.27
CA GLN A 255 5.58 -6.74 16.66
C GLN A 255 5.63 -7.77 17.80
N ILE A 256 4.68 -8.70 17.81
CA ILE A 256 4.76 -9.90 18.66
C ILE A 256 6.12 -10.54 18.37
N ALA A 257 6.90 -10.80 19.42
CA ALA A 257 8.35 -11.02 19.50
C ALA A 257 8.93 -12.16 18.60
N THR A 258 8.80 -12.04 17.27
CA THR A 258 9.47 -12.91 16.30
C THR A 258 10.30 -12.15 15.26
N SER A 259 10.41 -10.82 15.37
CA SER A 259 11.06 -9.99 14.36
C SER A 259 12.14 -9.07 14.95
N SER A 260 13.20 -8.95 14.20
CA SER A 260 14.39 -8.14 14.43
C SER A 260 14.09 -6.64 14.60
N PRO A 261 14.82 -5.90 15.44
CA PRO A 261 14.56 -4.47 15.76
C PRO A 261 14.86 -3.48 14.62
N THR A 262 15.02 -3.93 13.39
CA THR A 262 15.54 -3.12 12.29
C THR A 262 14.58 -2.06 11.73
N THR A 263 13.26 -2.20 11.90
CA THR A 263 12.30 -1.26 11.31
C THR A 263 12.11 0.02 12.14
N GLN A 264 12.25 -0.06 13.47
CA GLN A 264 12.08 1.10 14.35
C GLN A 264 13.23 2.13 14.30
N THR A 265 14.42 1.75 13.84
CA THR A 265 15.60 2.63 13.88
C THR A 265 15.74 3.55 12.67
N TRP A 266 15.00 3.33 11.59
CA TRP A 266 15.15 4.09 10.35
C TRP A 266 14.49 5.46 10.37
N PHE A 267 13.42 5.64 11.15
CA PHE A 267 12.64 6.87 11.18
C PHE A 267 12.99 7.83 12.35
N ASN A 268 13.92 7.47 13.21
CA ASN A 268 14.37 8.28 14.35
C ASN A 268 15.69 9.06 14.10
N ARG A 269 16.03 9.34 12.85
CA ARG A 269 17.21 10.17 12.50
C ARG A 269 16.84 11.35 11.65
#